data_f18fcdf64f6ce130bf666dddeb9762aa
#
_entry.id   f18fcdf64f6ce130bf666dddeb9762aa
#
_cell.length_a   1.000
_cell.length_b   1.000
_cell.length_c   1.000
_cell.angle_alpha   90.00
_cell.angle_beta   90.00
_cell.angle_gamma   90.00
#
_symmetry.space_group_name_H-M   'P 1'
#
loop_
_entity.id
_entity.type
_entity.pdbx_description
1 polymer ?
#
loop_
_entity_poly.entity_id
_entity_poly.type
_entity_poly.pdbx_seq_one_letter_code
_entity_poly.pdbx_strand_id
1 'polypeptide(L)'
;MKRYNLLFKASFFVFLLLLIQGCSEQVQKKMRVNSEFASYIGAYTSGMISKESTIQIQLTEDYGEEINYESPIEANLFDFTPSIPGEAWWVNSNTIEFRPDELLASGQQYEVNFRLSALMDISDELEVFAFNFSTVNQNFMVYADGLSTSDFSDFKKQKLEGRLVTADLADSLNVEKTLKAYQNGKELTVSWIHVDGLVHRFVVNGLLRKKKQSSVKLVYNGGALDVDESFEEVFEIPALGDFKVTKMDIIHEPEQYVRIHFSDPLKTDQVLKGIITIEDVSNLRFSVEGHNVNVYLPNRVA
;
A
#
# COMPACT_ATOMS: atom_id res chain seq x y z
N MET A 1 23.62 -17.51 -53.64
CA MET A 1 23.01 -17.89 -52.34
C MET A 1 23.83 -17.49 -51.08
N LYS A 2 24.87 -16.64 -51.15
CA LYS A 2 25.67 -16.22 -49.95
C LYS A 2 25.37 -14.80 -49.43
N ARG A 3 24.57 -13.99 -50.09
CA ARG A 3 24.29 -12.59 -49.68
C ARG A 3 23.09 -12.43 -48.73
N TYR A 4 22.16 -13.37 -48.70
CA TYR A 4 20.96 -13.28 -47.80
C TYR A 4 21.27 -13.60 -46.34
N ASN A 5 22.30 -14.41 -46.07
CA ASN A 5 22.69 -14.76 -44.70
C ASN A 5 23.36 -13.63 -43.91
N LEU A 6 23.92 -12.63 -44.57
CA LEU A 6 24.58 -11.52 -43.91
C LEU A 6 23.59 -10.45 -43.45
N LEU A 7 22.57 -10.19 -44.27
CA LEU A 7 21.49 -9.23 -43.91
C LEU A 7 20.60 -9.77 -42.78
N PHE A 8 20.35 -11.08 -42.73
CA PHE A 8 19.57 -11.70 -41.66
C PHE A 8 20.32 -11.70 -40.31
N LYS A 9 21.64 -11.91 -40.33
CA LYS A 9 22.49 -11.81 -39.14
C LYS A 9 22.63 -10.38 -38.61
N ALA A 10 22.72 -9.38 -39.51
CA ALA A 10 22.80 -7.99 -39.15
C ALA A 10 21.46 -7.49 -38.57
N SER A 11 20.29 -7.90 -39.11
CA SER A 11 18.98 -7.56 -38.62
C SER A 11 18.70 -8.20 -37.24
N PHE A 12 19.16 -9.43 -37.00
CA PHE A 12 19.00 -10.09 -35.68
C PHE A 12 19.88 -9.43 -34.60
N PHE A 13 21.09 -8.95 -34.99
CA PHE A 13 21.96 -8.27 -34.04
C PHE A 13 21.46 -6.86 -33.67
N VAL A 14 20.84 -6.14 -34.61
CA VAL A 14 20.21 -4.84 -34.35
C VAL A 14 18.95 -5.01 -33.49
N PHE A 15 18.18 -6.07 -33.67
CA PHE A 15 17.01 -6.38 -32.84
C PHE A 15 17.38 -6.79 -31.41
N LEU A 16 18.51 -7.48 -31.23
CA LEU A 16 19.01 -7.85 -29.90
C LEU A 16 19.56 -6.64 -29.13
N LEU A 17 20.09 -5.62 -29.81
CA LEU A 17 20.58 -4.38 -29.18
C LEU A 17 19.45 -3.45 -28.70
N LEU A 18 18.22 -3.60 -29.19
CA LEU A 18 17.05 -2.84 -28.78
C LEU A 18 16.38 -3.41 -27.50
N LEU A 19 16.75 -4.61 -27.07
CA LEU A 19 16.21 -5.25 -25.87
C LEU A 19 16.99 -4.90 -24.57
N ILE A 20 18.04 -4.08 -24.64
CA ILE A 20 18.83 -3.65 -23.48
C ILE A 20 18.37 -2.27 -22.94
N GLN A 21 17.18 -1.81 -23.30
CA GLN A 21 16.54 -0.72 -22.56
C GLN A 21 15.76 -1.32 -21.36
N GLY A 22 16.48 -2.10 -20.56
CA GLY A 22 15.97 -2.60 -19.29
C GLY A 22 16.04 -1.52 -18.23
N CYS A 23 15.00 -1.44 -17.45
CA CYS A 23 14.85 -0.82 -16.12
C CYS A 23 16.02 0.09 -15.72
N SER A 24 15.88 1.39 -15.93
CA SER A 24 16.62 2.33 -15.10
C SER A 24 15.93 2.35 -13.74
N GLU A 25 16.41 1.56 -12.77
CA GLU A 25 16.24 1.95 -11.38
C GLU A 25 16.69 3.41 -11.30
N GLN A 26 15.76 4.31 -11.02
CA GLN A 26 16.12 5.68 -10.67
C GLN A 26 16.85 5.59 -9.33
N VAL A 27 18.15 5.39 -9.38
CA VAL A 27 19.03 5.57 -8.22
C VAL A 27 18.80 6.99 -7.76
N GLN A 28 18.13 7.15 -6.64
CA GLN A 28 17.94 8.45 -5.98
C GLN A 28 19.33 9.11 -5.89
N LYS A 29 19.55 10.12 -6.69
CA LYS A 29 20.80 10.90 -6.67
C LYS A 29 20.78 11.67 -5.36
N LYS A 30 21.40 11.09 -4.32
CA LYS A 30 21.51 11.72 -3.01
C LYS A 30 22.29 13.02 -3.22
N MET A 31 21.61 14.16 -3.11
CA MET A 31 22.24 15.47 -3.20
C MET A 31 23.25 15.58 -2.06
N ARG A 32 24.48 15.93 -2.34
CA ARG A 32 25.49 16.19 -1.30
C ARG A 32 25.21 17.57 -0.73
N VAL A 33 24.63 17.60 0.42
CA VAL A 33 24.44 18.84 1.19
C VAL A 33 25.80 19.34 1.67
N ASN A 34 26.09 20.65 1.50
CA ASN A 34 27.26 21.26 2.08
C ASN A 34 27.20 21.15 3.62
N SER A 35 28.25 20.58 4.22
CA SER A 35 28.32 20.34 5.68
C SER A 35 28.25 21.60 6.53
N GLU A 36 28.58 22.76 5.98
CA GLU A 36 28.53 24.05 6.69
C GLU A 36 27.10 24.46 7.08
N PHE A 37 26.09 24.01 6.31
CA PHE A 37 24.69 24.20 6.69
C PHE A 37 24.30 23.56 8.02
N ALA A 38 25.04 22.56 8.50
CA ALA A 38 24.77 21.92 9.79
C ALA A 38 24.90 22.88 10.98
N SER A 39 25.55 24.05 10.81
CA SER A 39 25.58 25.11 11.81
C SER A 39 24.27 25.89 11.91
N TYR A 40 23.41 25.80 10.90
CA TYR A 40 22.16 26.59 10.78
C TYR A 40 20.91 25.71 10.71
N ILE A 41 21.01 24.54 10.07
CA ILE A 41 19.90 23.62 9.82
C ILE A 41 20.16 22.33 10.56
N GLY A 42 19.34 22.06 11.58
CA GLY A 42 19.42 20.86 12.41
C GLY A 42 18.72 19.65 11.81
N ALA A 43 17.56 19.88 11.16
CA ALA A 43 16.80 18.83 10.47
C ALA A 43 15.99 19.39 9.30
N TYR A 44 15.66 18.52 8.34
CA TYR A 44 14.82 18.84 7.20
C TYR A 44 14.13 17.60 6.66
N THR A 45 13.01 17.81 5.96
CA THR A 45 12.28 16.72 5.29
C THR A 45 13.15 16.09 4.20
N SER A 46 13.35 14.78 4.28
CA SER A 46 14.18 14.04 3.32
C SER A 46 13.70 12.60 3.15
N GLY A 47 14.16 11.93 2.10
CA GLY A 47 13.79 10.54 1.80
C GLY A 47 12.42 10.42 1.17
N MET A 48 11.70 9.36 1.52
CA MET A 48 10.37 9.06 0.98
C MET A 48 9.29 9.46 2.01
N ILE A 49 8.33 10.28 1.59
CA ILE A 49 7.26 10.82 2.44
C ILE A 49 5.88 10.49 1.83
N SER A 50 4.83 10.53 2.63
CA SER A 50 3.45 10.46 2.13
C SER A 50 3.11 11.71 1.32
N LYS A 51 2.22 11.57 0.36
CA LYS A 51 1.69 12.70 -0.42
C LYS A 51 0.91 13.73 0.41
N GLU A 52 0.49 13.39 1.64
CA GLU A 52 -0.16 14.29 2.59
C GLU A 52 0.85 15.06 3.46
N SER A 53 2.13 14.69 3.39
CA SER A 53 3.14 15.28 4.27
C SER A 53 3.36 16.76 3.98
N THR A 54 3.67 17.51 5.03
CA THR A 54 4.25 18.85 4.95
C THR A 54 5.76 18.77 4.81
N ILE A 55 6.38 19.85 4.36
CA ILE A 55 7.83 19.94 4.20
C ILE A 55 8.40 20.85 5.30
N GLN A 56 9.30 20.33 6.13
CA GLN A 56 9.80 21.03 7.30
C GLN A 56 11.29 21.30 7.21
N ILE A 57 11.68 22.46 7.74
CA ILE A 57 13.06 22.86 8.06
C ILE A 57 13.11 23.20 9.54
N GLN A 58 14.05 22.60 10.26
CA GLN A 58 14.34 22.95 11.64
C GLN A 58 15.71 23.63 11.71
N LEU A 59 15.73 24.85 12.20
CA LEU A 59 16.95 25.60 12.50
C LEU A 59 17.65 25.02 13.74
N THR A 60 18.95 25.20 13.86
CA THR A 60 19.74 24.78 15.05
C THR A 60 19.48 25.66 16.26
N GLU A 61 19.15 26.93 16.05
CA GLU A 61 18.86 27.92 17.07
C GLU A 61 17.49 28.54 16.86
N ASP A 62 16.96 29.16 17.92
CA ASP A 62 15.71 29.90 17.83
C ASP A 62 15.88 31.12 16.92
N TYR A 63 14.85 31.42 16.13
CA TYR A 63 14.84 32.62 15.30
C TYR A 63 14.83 33.87 16.16
N GLY A 64 15.80 34.77 15.93
CA GLY A 64 16.07 35.88 16.81
C GLY A 64 15.12 37.07 16.72
N GLU A 65 14.13 37.03 15.81
CA GLU A 65 13.15 38.10 15.62
C GLU A 65 11.75 37.69 16.11
N GLU A 66 10.80 38.64 16.13
CA GLU A 66 9.43 38.39 16.52
C GLU A 66 8.72 37.50 15.49
N ILE A 67 8.12 36.40 15.94
CA ILE A 67 7.42 35.44 15.08
C ILE A 67 5.92 35.65 15.18
N ASN A 68 5.28 35.76 14.02
CA ASN A 68 3.84 35.66 13.91
C ASN A 68 3.42 34.22 13.56
N TYR A 69 2.78 33.54 14.51
CA TYR A 69 2.29 32.16 14.33
C TYR A 69 0.88 32.07 13.73
N GLU A 70 0.20 33.21 13.57
CA GLU A 70 -1.20 33.28 13.11
C GLU A 70 -1.32 33.56 11.62
N SER A 71 -0.21 33.85 10.92
CA SER A 71 -0.19 34.12 9.48
C SER A 71 0.97 33.39 8.79
N PRO A 72 0.86 33.13 7.49
CA PRO A 72 1.97 32.61 6.71
C PRO A 72 3.14 33.58 6.69
N ILE A 73 4.32 33.03 6.45
CA ILE A 73 5.55 33.81 6.29
C ILE A 73 5.48 34.52 4.93
N GLU A 74 5.58 35.85 4.93
CA GLU A 74 5.50 36.65 3.70
C GLU A 74 6.68 36.41 2.75
N ALA A 75 7.85 36.07 3.29
CA ALA A 75 9.04 35.80 2.50
C ALA A 75 8.88 34.49 1.72
N ASN A 76 9.24 34.50 0.45
CA ASN A 76 9.29 33.27 -0.36
C ASN A 76 10.53 32.46 0.05
N LEU A 77 10.35 31.53 0.99
CA LEU A 77 11.42 30.70 1.54
C LEU A 77 11.70 29.44 0.72
N PHE A 78 10.69 28.88 0.06
CA PHE A 78 10.78 27.61 -0.64
C PHE A 78 10.58 27.78 -2.14
N ASP A 79 11.45 27.14 -2.92
CA ASP A 79 11.32 26.99 -4.35
C ASP A 79 11.41 25.49 -4.70
N PHE A 80 10.33 24.95 -5.29
CA PHE A 80 10.21 23.52 -5.57
C PHE A 80 10.29 23.24 -7.07
N THR A 81 10.95 22.14 -7.40
CA THR A 81 10.96 21.57 -8.76
C THR A 81 10.58 20.08 -8.71
N PRO A 82 9.40 19.66 -9.26
CA PRO A 82 8.29 20.50 -9.78
C PRO A 82 7.71 21.43 -8.75
N SER A 83 7.08 22.53 -9.21
CA SER A 83 6.46 23.52 -8.35
C SER A 83 5.35 22.93 -7.49
N ILE A 84 5.28 23.34 -6.23
CA ILE A 84 4.22 23.00 -5.27
C ILE A 84 3.56 24.31 -4.82
N PRO A 85 2.25 24.50 -5.06
CA PRO A 85 1.52 25.61 -4.48
C PRO A 85 1.31 25.39 -2.99
N GLY A 86 1.41 26.44 -2.17
CA GLY A 86 1.26 26.35 -0.73
C GLY A 86 1.91 27.53 -0.01
N GLU A 87 1.92 27.46 1.32
CA GLU A 87 2.38 28.53 2.19
C GLU A 87 3.34 28.01 3.26
N ALA A 88 4.31 28.84 3.65
CA ALA A 88 5.24 28.56 4.73
C ALA A 88 4.73 29.16 6.05
N TRP A 89 4.87 28.43 7.16
CA TRP A 89 4.40 28.82 8.48
C TRP A 89 5.47 28.51 9.52
N TRP A 90 5.54 29.34 10.57
CA TRP A 90 6.28 28.98 11.76
C TRP A 90 5.46 28.00 12.60
N VAL A 91 6.06 26.86 12.96
CA VAL A 91 5.48 25.86 13.88
C VAL A 91 5.87 26.17 15.33
N ASN A 92 7.11 26.59 15.52
CA ASN A 92 7.69 27.04 16.78
C ASN A 92 8.86 27.99 16.52
N SER A 93 9.65 28.35 17.55
CA SER A 93 10.73 29.31 17.45
C SER A 93 11.87 28.95 16.48
N ASN A 94 12.00 27.68 16.09
CA ASN A 94 13.06 27.21 15.18
C ASN A 94 12.59 26.29 14.06
N THR A 95 11.29 26.09 13.87
CA THR A 95 10.77 25.15 12.87
C THR A 95 9.81 25.83 11.93
N ILE A 96 10.11 25.75 10.64
CA ILE A 96 9.29 26.23 9.54
C ILE A 96 8.70 25.04 8.83
N GLU A 97 7.41 25.12 8.51
CA GLU A 97 6.64 24.14 7.79
C GLU A 97 6.01 24.74 6.54
N PHE A 98 6.30 24.16 5.38
CA PHE A 98 5.58 24.45 4.16
C PHE A 98 4.38 23.51 4.06
N ARG A 99 3.19 24.07 3.89
CA ARG A 99 1.91 23.37 3.76
C ARG A 99 1.45 23.43 2.32
N PRO A 100 1.50 22.33 1.56
CA PRO A 100 0.93 22.27 0.23
C PRO A 100 -0.59 22.55 0.25
N ASP A 101 -1.10 23.26 -0.74
CA ASP A 101 -2.54 23.51 -0.90
C ASP A 101 -3.31 22.25 -1.30
N GLU A 102 -2.64 21.29 -1.95
CA GLU A 102 -3.18 20.04 -2.45
C GLU A 102 -2.22 18.89 -2.12
N LEU A 103 -2.73 17.66 -2.16
CA LEU A 103 -1.89 16.48 -2.01
C LEU A 103 -0.77 16.47 -3.07
N LEU A 104 0.43 16.09 -2.66
CA LEU A 104 1.56 15.93 -3.56
C LEU A 104 1.29 14.81 -4.59
N ALA A 105 1.92 14.91 -5.75
CA ALA A 105 1.84 13.84 -6.76
C ALA A 105 2.52 12.56 -6.24
N SER A 106 1.90 11.40 -6.50
CA SER A 106 2.44 10.09 -6.11
C SER A 106 3.71 9.75 -6.89
N GLY A 107 4.71 9.16 -6.22
CA GLY A 107 5.95 8.71 -6.84
C GLY A 107 6.81 9.83 -7.43
N GLN A 108 6.56 11.08 -7.06
CA GLN A 108 7.25 12.24 -7.61
C GLN A 108 8.48 12.58 -6.77
N GLN A 109 9.60 12.84 -7.45
CA GLN A 109 10.77 13.43 -6.82
C GLN A 109 10.68 14.95 -6.90
N TYR A 110 10.99 15.62 -5.77
CA TYR A 110 11.02 17.07 -5.66
C TYR A 110 12.42 17.52 -5.25
N GLU A 111 12.94 18.52 -5.97
CA GLU A 111 14.11 19.30 -5.56
C GLU A 111 13.62 20.56 -4.87
N VAL A 112 14.27 20.94 -3.77
CA VAL A 112 13.88 22.07 -2.92
C VAL A 112 15.06 23.00 -2.74
N ASN A 113 14.86 24.29 -3.00
CA ASN A 113 15.77 25.35 -2.66
C ASN A 113 15.16 26.19 -1.53
N PHE A 114 15.72 26.08 -0.34
CA PHE A 114 15.30 26.86 0.81
C PHE A 114 16.21 28.09 0.96
N ARG A 115 15.64 29.29 0.91
CA ARG A 115 16.36 30.55 0.99
C ARG A 115 16.67 30.93 2.43
N LEU A 116 17.82 30.48 2.93
CA LEU A 116 18.24 30.76 4.29
C LEU A 116 18.58 32.25 4.48
N SER A 117 19.10 32.92 3.43
CA SER A 117 19.36 34.37 3.42
C SER A 117 18.14 35.24 3.61
N ALA A 118 16.95 34.71 3.41
CA ALA A 118 15.70 35.46 3.68
C ALA A 118 15.33 35.50 5.17
N LEU A 119 16.00 34.70 6.01
CA LEU A 119 15.78 34.63 7.45
C LEU A 119 16.91 35.27 8.25
N MET A 120 18.13 35.24 7.76
CA MET A 120 19.30 35.68 8.52
C MET A 120 20.42 36.19 7.60
N ASP A 121 21.27 37.04 8.13
CA ASP A 121 22.47 37.51 7.41
C ASP A 121 23.51 36.37 7.40
N ILE A 122 23.89 35.95 6.19
CA ILE A 122 24.75 34.78 5.98
C ILE A 122 25.64 34.99 4.75
N SER A 123 26.71 34.22 4.63
CA SER A 123 27.61 34.30 3.47
C SER A 123 26.89 33.82 2.18
N ASP A 124 27.28 34.43 1.06
CA ASP A 124 26.72 34.14 -0.29
C ASP A 124 26.73 32.63 -0.62
N GLU A 125 27.70 31.88 -0.09
CA GLU A 125 27.84 30.41 -0.32
C GLU A 125 26.77 29.59 0.41
N LEU A 126 26.09 30.16 1.40
CA LEU A 126 25.08 29.52 2.24
C LEU A 126 23.68 30.14 2.07
N GLU A 127 23.48 31.01 1.11
CA GLU A 127 22.19 31.69 0.88
C GLU A 127 21.03 30.72 0.64
N VAL A 128 21.31 29.60 -0.08
CA VAL A 128 20.29 28.63 -0.49
C VAL A 128 20.68 27.24 -0.07
N PHE A 129 19.86 26.66 0.82
CA PHE A 129 19.97 25.27 1.21
C PHE A 129 19.19 24.37 0.25
N ALA A 130 19.91 23.59 -0.54
CA ALA A 130 19.32 22.69 -1.52
C ALA A 130 19.21 21.25 -0.97
N PHE A 131 18.04 20.64 -1.10
CA PHE A 131 17.78 19.25 -0.72
C PHE A 131 16.73 18.61 -1.61
N ASN A 132 16.43 17.34 -1.42
CA ASN A 132 15.38 16.65 -2.14
C ASN A 132 14.61 15.67 -1.25
N PHE A 133 13.40 15.35 -1.70
CA PHE A 133 12.59 14.27 -1.17
C PHE A 133 11.79 13.63 -2.31
N SER A 134 11.15 12.50 -2.05
CA SER A 134 10.20 11.89 -2.98
C SER A 134 8.95 11.45 -2.23
N THR A 135 7.84 11.40 -2.93
CA THR A 135 6.61 10.82 -2.40
C THR A 135 6.56 9.31 -2.62
N VAL A 136 5.81 8.62 -1.79
CA VAL A 136 5.52 7.20 -1.96
C VAL A 136 4.89 6.96 -3.32
N ASN A 137 5.42 5.99 -4.07
CA ASN A 137 4.78 5.53 -5.29
C ASN A 137 3.55 4.69 -4.91
N GLN A 138 2.37 5.09 -5.38
CA GLN A 138 1.13 4.39 -5.06
C GLN A 138 1.17 2.96 -5.59
N ASN A 139 0.69 2.06 -4.77
CA ASN A 139 0.48 0.66 -5.08
C ASN A 139 -0.60 0.10 -4.15
N PHE A 140 -1.10 -1.11 -4.42
CA PHE A 140 -2.05 -1.77 -3.53
C PHE A 140 -1.80 -3.27 -3.45
N MET A 141 -2.18 -3.84 -2.32
CA MET A 141 -2.23 -5.28 -2.10
C MET A 141 -3.62 -5.69 -1.67
N VAL A 142 -4.06 -6.86 -2.12
CA VAL A 142 -5.36 -7.42 -1.75
C VAL A 142 -5.19 -8.70 -0.96
N TYR A 143 -5.98 -8.81 0.09
CA TYR A 143 -6.04 -9.99 0.95
C TYR A 143 -7.49 -10.43 1.04
N ALA A 144 -7.84 -11.55 0.42
CA ALA A 144 -9.15 -12.15 0.58
C ALA A 144 -9.15 -13.11 1.78
N ASP A 145 -10.06 -12.89 2.71
CA ASP A 145 -10.16 -13.70 3.94
C ASP A 145 -10.87 -15.04 3.71
N GLY A 146 -11.54 -15.17 2.55
CA GLY A 146 -12.24 -16.37 2.12
C GLY A 146 -13.76 -16.26 2.17
N LEU A 147 -14.42 -17.35 1.81
CA LEU A 147 -15.87 -17.46 1.78
C LEU A 147 -16.43 -17.77 3.15
N SER A 148 -17.53 -17.13 3.51
CA SER A 148 -18.29 -17.42 4.72
C SER A 148 -19.80 -17.34 4.45
N THR A 149 -20.58 -17.99 5.33
CA THR A 149 -22.04 -17.91 5.28
C THR A 149 -22.49 -16.51 5.72
N SER A 150 -23.30 -15.84 4.90
CA SER A 150 -23.88 -14.54 5.25
C SER A 150 -25.14 -14.66 6.11
N ASP A 151 -25.75 -15.86 6.18
CA ASP A 151 -26.97 -16.15 6.91
C ASP A 151 -26.92 -17.58 7.46
N PHE A 152 -26.73 -17.72 8.77
CA PHE A 152 -26.64 -19.02 9.44
C PHE A 152 -27.94 -19.85 9.39
N SER A 153 -29.06 -19.24 8.98
CA SER A 153 -30.30 -19.96 8.72
C SER A 153 -30.41 -20.49 7.28
N ASP A 154 -29.56 -20.00 6.37
CA ASP A 154 -29.53 -20.38 4.95
C ASP A 154 -28.12 -20.47 4.38
N PHE A 155 -27.46 -21.61 4.48
CA PHE A 155 -26.11 -21.85 3.99
C PHE A 155 -25.92 -21.70 2.47
N LYS A 156 -27.00 -21.44 1.73
CA LYS A 156 -26.90 -21.06 0.30
C LYS A 156 -26.39 -19.64 0.13
N LYS A 157 -26.63 -18.77 1.10
CA LYS A 157 -26.20 -17.37 1.05
C LYS A 157 -24.79 -17.25 1.60
N GLN A 158 -23.89 -16.83 0.73
CA GLN A 158 -22.47 -16.68 1.05
C GLN A 158 -22.04 -15.23 0.84
N LYS A 159 -20.93 -14.86 1.47
CA LYS A 159 -20.19 -13.63 1.25
C LYS A 159 -18.70 -13.96 1.13
N LEU A 160 -17.94 -13.07 0.50
CA LEU A 160 -16.50 -13.10 0.51
C LEU A 160 -16.00 -11.79 1.11
N GLU A 161 -15.15 -11.90 2.11
CA GLU A 161 -14.60 -10.75 2.83
C GLU A 161 -13.12 -10.61 2.50
N GLY A 162 -12.62 -9.39 2.60
CA GLY A 162 -11.21 -9.11 2.40
C GLY A 162 -10.87 -7.67 2.68
N ARG A 163 -9.60 -7.33 2.43
CA ARG A 163 -9.09 -5.97 2.52
C ARG A 163 -8.17 -5.64 1.37
N LEU A 164 -8.22 -4.40 0.93
CA LEU A 164 -7.27 -3.75 0.05
C LEU A 164 -6.45 -2.79 0.89
N VAL A 165 -5.13 -2.85 0.77
CA VAL A 165 -4.18 -1.99 1.48
C VAL A 165 -3.39 -1.22 0.44
N THR A 166 -3.41 0.10 0.53
CA THR A 166 -2.66 0.99 -0.37
C THR A 166 -1.31 1.36 0.23
N ALA A 167 -0.33 1.66 -0.60
CA ALA A 167 1.01 2.06 -0.17
C ALA A 167 1.03 3.45 0.45
N ASP A 168 0.14 4.34 0.01
CA ASP A 168 -0.09 5.67 0.55
C ASP A 168 -1.59 5.96 0.55
N LEU A 169 -2.02 7.04 1.18
CA LEU A 169 -3.42 7.43 1.28
C LEU A 169 -4.13 7.35 -0.07
N ALA A 170 -5.34 6.85 -0.06
CA ALA A 170 -6.16 6.74 -1.27
C ALA A 170 -7.57 7.30 -1.04
N ASP A 171 -8.09 7.96 -2.07
CA ASP A 171 -9.47 8.40 -2.09
C ASP A 171 -10.42 7.19 -2.09
N SER A 172 -11.39 7.19 -1.18
CA SER A 172 -12.31 6.07 -0.98
C SER A 172 -13.08 5.71 -2.26
N LEU A 173 -13.57 6.71 -3.01
CA LEU A 173 -14.32 6.47 -4.25
C LEU A 173 -13.44 5.88 -5.35
N ASN A 174 -12.14 6.19 -5.36
CA ASN A 174 -11.20 5.61 -6.30
C ASN A 174 -10.85 4.17 -5.91
N VAL A 175 -10.71 3.87 -4.61
CA VAL A 175 -10.53 2.51 -4.12
C VAL A 175 -11.72 1.62 -4.49
N GLU A 176 -12.95 2.10 -4.33
CA GLU A 176 -14.15 1.35 -4.68
C GLU A 176 -14.22 0.96 -6.17
N LYS A 177 -13.62 1.75 -7.06
CA LYS A 177 -13.55 1.46 -8.50
C LYS A 177 -12.53 0.36 -8.84
N THR A 178 -11.61 0.01 -7.95
CA THR A 178 -10.55 -0.95 -8.23
C THR A 178 -11.02 -2.40 -8.25
N LEU A 179 -12.13 -2.73 -7.58
CA LEU A 179 -12.60 -4.10 -7.43
C LEU A 179 -14.00 -4.29 -8.02
N LYS A 180 -14.12 -5.29 -8.88
CA LYS A 180 -15.40 -5.83 -9.32
C LYS A 180 -15.47 -7.33 -9.05
N ALA A 181 -16.67 -7.82 -8.71
CA ALA A 181 -16.89 -9.21 -8.39
C ALA A 181 -17.98 -9.81 -9.27
N TYR A 182 -17.77 -11.05 -9.73
CA TYR A 182 -18.71 -11.72 -10.64
C TYR A 182 -18.98 -13.17 -10.23
N GLN A 183 -20.23 -13.58 -10.25
CA GLN A 183 -20.61 -15.00 -10.18
C GLN A 183 -21.46 -15.38 -11.38
N ASN A 184 -21.08 -16.41 -12.14
CA ASN A 184 -21.75 -16.84 -13.37
C ASN A 184 -21.99 -15.71 -14.39
N GLY A 185 -21.03 -14.78 -14.53
CA GLY A 185 -21.12 -13.64 -15.45
C GLY A 185 -21.98 -12.46 -14.94
N LYS A 186 -22.64 -12.61 -13.79
CA LYS A 186 -23.41 -11.53 -13.15
C LYS A 186 -22.52 -10.78 -12.17
N GLU A 187 -22.50 -9.45 -12.29
CA GLU A 187 -21.81 -8.57 -11.34
C GLU A 187 -22.51 -8.60 -9.98
N LEU A 188 -21.70 -8.60 -8.92
CA LEU A 188 -22.14 -8.65 -7.53
C LEU A 188 -21.85 -7.30 -6.84
N THR A 189 -22.61 -7.01 -5.80
CA THR A 189 -22.39 -5.81 -5.00
C THR A 189 -21.18 -6.01 -4.09
N VAL A 190 -20.26 -5.04 -4.11
CA VAL A 190 -19.15 -4.91 -3.18
C VAL A 190 -19.45 -3.76 -2.22
N SER A 191 -19.46 -4.05 -0.93
CA SER A 191 -19.61 -3.03 0.12
C SER A 191 -18.26 -2.77 0.77
N TRP A 192 -17.99 -1.51 1.13
CA TRP A 192 -16.70 -1.08 1.64
C TRP A 192 -16.78 -0.42 3.01
N ILE A 193 -15.70 -0.55 3.77
CA ILE A 193 -15.44 0.18 5.02
C ILE A 193 -14.00 0.68 4.95
N HIS A 194 -13.84 2.00 4.88
CA HIS A 194 -12.54 2.66 4.85
C HIS A 194 -12.12 3.01 6.27
N VAL A 195 -10.96 2.50 6.72
CA VAL A 195 -10.55 2.59 8.12
C VAL A 195 -9.72 3.85 8.38
N ASP A 196 -8.65 4.09 7.57
CA ASP A 196 -7.66 5.16 7.81
C ASP A 196 -7.05 5.73 6.52
N GLY A 197 -7.71 5.55 5.39
CA GLY A 197 -7.19 5.97 4.08
C GLY A 197 -6.12 5.06 3.48
N LEU A 198 -5.61 4.07 4.25
CA LEU A 198 -4.66 3.05 3.80
C LEU A 198 -5.31 1.66 3.74
N VAL A 199 -6.19 1.36 4.69
CA VAL A 199 -6.84 0.05 4.83
C VAL A 199 -8.32 0.15 4.47
N HIS A 200 -8.72 -0.60 3.46
CA HIS A 200 -10.07 -0.60 2.91
C HIS A 200 -10.61 -2.03 2.93
N ARG A 201 -11.55 -2.30 3.84
CA ARG A 201 -12.20 -3.61 3.95
C ARG A 201 -13.35 -3.69 2.98
N PHE A 202 -13.49 -4.84 2.32
CA PHE A 202 -14.59 -5.08 1.39
C PHE A 202 -15.35 -6.35 1.73
N VAL A 203 -16.62 -6.36 1.35
CA VAL A 203 -17.49 -7.53 1.41
C VAL A 203 -18.21 -7.69 0.07
N VAL A 204 -17.95 -8.79 -0.61
CA VAL A 204 -18.73 -9.19 -1.79
C VAL A 204 -20.00 -9.88 -1.34
N ASN A 205 -21.14 -9.26 -1.61
CA ASN A 205 -22.45 -9.72 -1.18
C ASN A 205 -23.19 -10.46 -2.30
N GLY A 206 -24.21 -11.23 -1.91
CA GLY A 206 -25.12 -11.90 -2.86
C GLY A 206 -24.57 -13.14 -3.54
N LEU A 207 -23.47 -13.69 -3.04
CA LEU A 207 -22.94 -14.97 -3.48
C LEU A 207 -23.92 -16.10 -3.16
N LEU A 208 -24.14 -16.98 -4.15
CA LEU A 208 -25.05 -18.11 -3.98
C LEU A 208 -24.32 -19.44 -4.18
N ARG A 209 -24.36 -20.26 -3.13
CA ARG A 209 -23.92 -21.63 -3.16
C ARG A 209 -25.03 -22.53 -3.73
N LYS A 210 -24.70 -23.34 -4.72
CA LYS A 210 -25.64 -24.17 -5.46
C LYS A 210 -25.40 -25.66 -5.22
N LYS A 211 -26.30 -26.52 -5.75
CA LYS A 211 -26.11 -27.97 -5.72
C LYS A 211 -24.88 -28.45 -6.52
N LYS A 212 -24.38 -27.63 -7.43
CA LYS A 212 -23.13 -27.87 -8.17
C LYS A 212 -22.12 -26.81 -7.74
N GLN A 213 -20.86 -27.19 -7.71
CA GLN A 213 -19.72 -26.31 -7.53
C GLN A 213 -19.78 -25.13 -8.51
N SER A 214 -19.40 -23.98 -8.09
CA SER A 214 -19.31 -22.74 -8.86
C SER A 214 -18.10 -21.93 -8.43
N SER A 215 -17.94 -20.73 -8.97
CA SER A 215 -16.87 -19.83 -8.55
C SER A 215 -17.34 -18.39 -8.49
N VAL A 216 -16.65 -17.58 -7.71
CA VAL A 216 -16.67 -16.12 -7.78
C VAL A 216 -15.35 -15.64 -8.33
N LYS A 217 -15.41 -14.71 -9.27
CA LYS A 217 -14.25 -14.04 -9.84
C LYS A 217 -14.20 -12.61 -9.34
N LEU A 218 -13.06 -12.23 -8.77
CA LEU A 218 -12.69 -10.87 -8.43
C LEU A 218 -11.80 -10.32 -9.55
N VAL A 219 -12.08 -9.13 -10.01
CA VAL A 219 -11.31 -8.42 -11.04
C VAL A 219 -10.81 -7.13 -10.44
N TYR A 220 -9.50 -6.97 -10.40
CA TYR A 220 -8.83 -5.80 -9.87
C TYR A 220 -8.26 -4.95 -11.00
N ASN A 221 -8.44 -3.64 -10.91
CA ASN A 221 -7.87 -2.67 -11.84
C ASN A 221 -7.41 -1.44 -11.07
N GLY A 222 -6.10 -1.20 -11.06
CA GLY A 222 -5.45 -0.11 -10.33
C GLY A 222 -5.59 1.26 -10.97
N GLY A 223 -6.12 1.37 -12.21
CA GLY A 223 -6.14 2.62 -12.95
C GLY A 223 -6.81 3.80 -12.25
N ALA A 224 -7.79 3.54 -11.37
CA ALA A 224 -8.41 4.58 -10.55
C ALA A 224 -7.50 5.12 -9.43
N LEU A 225 -6.42 4.42 -9.11
CA LEU A 225 -5.39 4.78 -8.13
C LEU A 225 -4.08 5.21 -8.80
N ASP A 226 -4.07 5.41 -10.11
CA ASP A 226 -2.88 5.67 -10.94
C ASP A 226 -1.83 4.53 -10.87
N VAL A 227 -2.29 3.29 -10.63
CA VAL A 227 -1.48 2.08 -10.61
C VAL A 227 -1.73 1.29 -11.90
N ASP A 228 -0.67 1.07 -12.69
CA ASP A 228 -0.74 0.28 -13.93
C ASP A 228 -0.64 -1.22 -13.61
N GLU A 229 -1.60 -1.71 -12.85
CA GLU A 229 -1.72 -3.12 -12.49
C GLU A 229 -3.16 -3.57 -12.58
N SER A 230 -3.36 -4.77 -13.15
CA SER A 230 -4.67 -5.43 -13.22
C SER A 230 -4.49 -6.93 -13.11
N PHE A 231 -5.30 -7.56 -12.29
CA PHE A 231 -5.27 -9.02 -12.11
C PHE A 231 -6.64 -9.57 -11.75
N GLU A 232 -6.76 -10.88 -11.79
CA GLU A 232 -8.01 -11.59 -11.45
C GLU A 232 -7.71 -12.67 -10.42
N GLU A 233 -8.64 -12.87 -9.50
CA GLU A 233 -8.64 -14.01 -8.58
C GLU A 233 -9.94 -14.77 -8.68
N VAL A 234 -9.87 -16.09 -8.59
CA VAL A 234 -11.05 -16.97 -8.66
C VAL A 234 -11.11 -17.81 -7.39
N PHE A 235 -12.21 -17.68 -6.66
CA PHE A 235 -12.49 -18.46 -5.47
C PHE A 235 -13.53 -19.52 -5.79
N GLU A 236 -13.21 -20.78 -5.49
CA GLU A 236 -14.13 -21.90 -5.64
C GLU A 236 -15.21 -21.84 -4.56
N ILE A 237 -16.47 -21.95 -4.98
CA ILE A 237 -17.64 -22.09 -4.10
C ILE A 237 -18.04 -23.57 -4.13
N PRO A 238 -17.78 -24.35 -3.07
CA PRO A 238 -18.15 -25.76 -2.98
C PRO A 238 -19.64 -25.99 -3.18
N ALA A 239 -20.02 -27.17 -3.66
CA ALA A 239 -21.43 -27.51 -3.80
C ALA A 239 -22.13 -27.51 -2.42
N LEU A 240 -23.43 -27.23 -2.41
CA LEU A 240 -24.22 -27.30 -1.19
C LEU A 240 -24.24 -28.74 -0.66
N GLY A 241 -23.77 -28.92 0.57
CA GLY A 241 -23.56 -30.22 1.22
C GLY A 241 -22.13 -30.77 1.14
N ASP A 242 -21.27 -30.14 0.38
CA ASP A 242 -19.84 -30.46 0.35
C ASP A 242 -19.11 -29.71 1.48
N PHE A 243 -18.75 -30.42 2.53
CA PHE A 243 -17.89 -29.85 3.59
C PHE A 243 -16.42 -29.97 3.20
N LYS A 244 -15.76 -28.84 2.99
CA LYS A 244 -14.37 -28.77 2.52
C LYS A 244 -13.58 -27.69 3.23
N VAL A 245 -12.26 -27.88 3.31
CA VAL A 245 -11.30 -26.80 3.57
C VAL A 245 -11.25 -25.93 2.31
N THR A 246 -11.47 -24.62 2.46
CA THR A 246 -11.47 -23.65 1.36
C THR A 246 -10.21 -22.81 1.30
N LYS A 247 -9.55 -22.62 2.47
CA LYS A 247 -8.32 -21.84 2.59
C LYS A 247 -7.54 -22.26 3.85
N MET A 248 -6.22 -22.04 3.85
CA MET A 248 -5.38 -22.11 5.04
C MET A 248 -4.44 -20.91 5.06
N ASP A 249 -4.36 -20.24 6.20
CA ASP A 249 -3.46 -19.11 6.45
C ASP A 249 -2.58 -19.40 7.65
N ILE A 250 -1.32 -18.95 7.60
CA ILE A 250 -0.42 -18.96 8.75
C ILE A 250 -0.39 -17.57 9.35
N ILE A 251 -0.76 -17.46 10.61
CA ILE A 251 -0.76 -16.18 11.35
C ILE A 251 0.43 -16.20 12.30
N HIS A 252 1.24 -15.15 12.27
CA HIS A 252 2.48 -15.07 13.04
C HIS A 252 2.37 -14.22 14.31
N GLU A 253 1.47 -13.27 14.35
CA GLU A 253 1.34 -12.30 15.46
C GLU A 253 -0.12 -12.16 15.91
N PRO A 254 -0.38 -11.92 17.21
CA PRO A 254 0.56 -11.92 18.35
C PRO A 254 1.00 -13.35 18.77
N GLU A 255 0.23 -14.38 18.48
CA GLU A 255 0.52 -15.79 18.68
C GLU A 255 0.51 -16.52 17.34
N GLN A 256 1.44 -17.45 17.14
CA GLN A 256 1.49 -18.21 15.89
C GLN A 256 0.45 -19.32 15.88
N TYR A 257 -0.36 -19.35 14.81
CA TYR A 257 -1.32 -20.42 14.57
C TYR A 257 -1.62 -20.61 13.09
N VAL A 258 -2.12 -21.78 12.73
CA VAL A 258 -2.67 -22.04 11.40
C VAL A 258 -4.19 -21.84 11.47
N ARG A 259 -4.71 -20.97 10.63
CA ARG A 259 -6.15 -20.79 10.45
C ARG A 259 -6.62 -21.61 9.27
N ILE A 260 -7.56 -22.51 9.52
CA ILE A 260 -8.18 -23.37 8.51
C ILE A 260 -9.61 -22.87 8.29
N HIS A 261 -9.92 -22.48 7.05
CA HIS A 261 -11.25 -22.02 6.64
C HIS A 261 -12.04 -23.17 6.04
N PHE A 262 -13.27 -23.36 6.49
CA PHE A 262 -14.17 -24.39 5.99
C PHE A 262 -15.35 -23.80 5.21
N SER A 263 -15.90 -24.60 4.30
CA SER A 263 -17.08 -24.22 3.49
C SER A 263 -18.36 -24.03 4.31
N ASP A 264 -18.45 -24.64 5.48
CA ASP A 264 -19.60 -24.60 6.38
C ASP A 264 -19.15 -24.30 7.81
N PRO A 265 -19.97 -23.66 8.63
CA PRO A 265 -19.63 -23.40 10.02
C PRO A 265 -19.53 -24.69 10.82
N LEU A 266 -18.58 -24.71 11.76
CA LEU A 266 -18.39 -25.82 12.66
C LEU A 266 -19.14 -25.55 13.98
N LYS A 267 -19.43 -26.63 14.71
CA LYS A 267 -19.92 -26.51 16.09
C LYS A 267 -18.77 -26.06 17.00
N THR A 268 -19.06 -25.12 17.88
CA THR A 268 -18.04 -24.54 18.78
C THR A 268 -17.45 -25.55 19.79
N ASP A 269 -18.19 -26.61 20.10
CA ASP A 269 -17.83 -27.69 21.00
C ASP A 269 -17.25 -28.92 20.29
N GLN A 270 -16.95 -28.81 18.99
CA GLN A 270 -16.44 -29.94 18.23
C GLN A 270 -15.05 -30.36 18.70
N VAL A 271 -14.89 -31.65 18.99
CA VAL A 271 -13.60 -32.24 19.35
C VAL A 271 -12.75 -32.40 18.06
N LEU A 272 -11.67 -31.62 17.99
CA LEU A 272 -10.77 -31.60 16.82
C LEU A 272 -9.48 -32.37 17.06
N LYS A 273 -9.19 -32.73 18.31
CA LYS A 273 -8.00 -33.51 18.67
C LYS A 273 -8.01 -34.89 17.99
N GLY A 274 -6.97 -35.18 17.23
CA GLY A 274 -6.84 -36.42 16.46
C GLY A 274 -7.52 -36.39 15.07
N ILE A 275 -8.34 -35.35 14.78
CA ILE A 275 -8.93 -35.10 13.46
C ILE A 275 -7.98 -34.17 12.66
N ILE A 276 -7.48 -33.11 13.30
CA ILE A 276 -6.47 -32.22 12.74
C ILE A 276 -5.15 -32.52 13.43
N THR A 277 -4.15 -32.83 12.64
CA THR A 277 -2.78 -33.14 13.09
C THR A 277 -1.77 -32.37 12.26
N ILE A 278 -0.64 -32.03 12.84
CA ILE A 278 0.55 -31.53 12.16
C ILE A 278 1.65 -32.55 12.39
N GLU A 279 2.35 -32.93 11.32
CA GLU A 279 3.44 -33.91 11.39
C GLU A 279 4.49 -33.42 12.39
N ASP A 280 4.97 -34.34 13.24
CA ASP A 280 5.95 -34.09 14.31
C ASP A 280 5.56 -33.04 15.38
N VAL A 281 4.31 -32.57 15.40
CA VAL A 281 3.83 -31.63 16.40
C VAL A 281 2.75 -32.26 17.28
N SER A 282 3.03 -32.34 18.60
CA SER A 282 2.08 -32.78 19.61
C SER A 282 1.49 -31.59 20.39
N ASN A 283 0.42 -31.83 21.17
CA ASN A 283 -0.20 -30.84 22.05
C ASN A 283 -0.75 -29.59 21.35
N LEU A 284 -1.36 -29.78 20.18
CA LEU A 284 -2.08 -28.72 19.48
C LEU A 284 -3.28 -28.26 20.33
N ARG A 285 -3.51 -26.93 20.36
CA ARG A 285 -4.71 -26.30 20.91
C ARG A 285 -5.59 -25.81 19.76
N PHE A 286 -6.90 -25.81 19.98
CA PHE A 286 -7.85 -25.43 18.94
C PHE A 286 -8.84 -24.40 19.46
N SER A 287 -9.22 -23.42 18.61
CA SER A 287 -10.43 -22.63 18.78
C SER A 287 -11.28 -22.72 17.50
N VAL A 288 -12.60 -22.69 17.67
CA VAL A 288 -13.58 -22.72 16.57
C VAL A 288 -14.32 -21.41 16.54
N GLU A 289 -14.28 -20.72 15.40
CA GLU A 289 -14.91 -19.42 15.18
C GLU A 289 -15.71 -19.45 13.87
N GLY A 290 -16.97 -19.87 13.92
CA GLY A 290 -17.82 -19.98 12.75
C GLY A 290 -17.27 -20.97 11.72
N HIS A 291 -16.75 -20.47 10.60
CA HIS A 291 -16.14 -21.27 9.53
C HIS A 291 -14.66 -21.60 9.77
N ASN A 292 -14.06 -21.06 10.82
CA ASN A 292 -12.62 -21.10 11.03
C ASN A 292 -12.26 -22.04 12.20
N VAL A 293 -11.17 -22.77 12.01
CA VAL A 293 -10.46 -23.44 13.08
C VAL A 293 -9.08 -22.81 13.19
N ASN A 294 -8.76 -22.24 14.35
CA ASN A 294 -7.40 -21.81 14.64
C ASN A 294 -6.66 -22.94 15.36
N VAL A 295 -5.54 -23.37 14.81
CA VAL A 295 -4.67 -24.46 15.31
C VAL A 295 -3.42 -23.82 15.88
N TYR A 296 -3.33 -23.75 17.21
CA TYR A 296 -2.20 -23.14 17.92
C TYR A 296 -1.09 -24.14 18.14
N LEU A 297 0.10 -23.75 17.80
CA LEU A 297 1.32 -24.54 17.97
C LEU A 297 1.85 -24.39 19.42
N PRO A 298 2.41 -25.45 20.03
CA PRO A 298 2.96 -25.36 21.39
C PRO A 298 4.21 -24.48 21.44
N ASN A 299 4.96 -24.40 20.36
CA ASN A 299 6.14 -23.55 20.19
C ASN A 299 6.08 -22.86 18.84
N ARG A 300 6.64 -21.65 18.76
CA ARG A 300 6.78 -20.91 17.50
C ARG A 300 7.75 -21.66 16.57
N VAL A 301 7.35 -21.81 15.32
CA VAL A 301 8.16 -22.40 14.25
C VAL A 301 8.69 -21.29 13.36
N ALA A 302 9.96 -21.39 12.94
CA ALA A 302 10.62 -20.39 12.10
C ALA A 302 10.05 -20.32 10.67
#